data_3b480e1b46a65915cf56a07116291b4c
#
_entry.id   3b480e1b46a65915cf56a07116291b4c
#
_cell.length_a   1.000
_cell.length_b   1.000
_cell.length_c   1.000
_cell.angle_alpha   90.00
_cell.angle_beta   90.00
_cell.angle_gamma   90.00
#
_symmetry.space_group_name_H-M   'P 1'
#
loop_
_entity.id
_entity.type
_entity.pdbx_description
1 polymer ?
#
loop_
_entity_poly.entity_id
_entity_poly.type
_entity_poly.pdbx_seq_one_letter_code
_entity_poly.pdbx_strand_id
1 'polypeptide(L)'
;MPSDPCRDLWETTFMGIRATQYWSDFLVWERLFNSNPELRAVIELGAGRGGFSLYLLLQCAQRGMEFFTFDKKRPEALDTHLAHYLGLEDRLYVCDLWEEGVALVNMLLEQLGHPLLLFCDNGDKPRGFRTFLPLLQKGDLIAVHDWGNEFTETDIGPAEQALC
;
A
#
# COMPACT_ATOMS: atom_id res chain seq x y z
N MET A 1 30.58 15.94 10.17
CA MET A 1 29.39 15.44 10.89
C MET A 1 29.30 13.96 10.58
N PRO A 2 29.14 13.06 11.56
CA PRO A 2 28.92 11.66 11.24
C PRO A 2 27.64 11.55 10.40
N SER A 3 27.69 10.77 9.33
CA SER A 3 26.53 10.43 8.52
C SER A 3 25.47 9.80 9.43
N ASP A 4 24.24 10.32 9.35
CA ASP A 4 23.12 9.73 10.06
C ASP A 4 22.96 8.29 9.55
N PRO A 5 23.16 7.27 10.41
CA PRO A 5 23.08 5.88 9.97
C PRO A 5 21.66 5.49 9.50
N CYS A 6 20.65 6.34 9.72
CA CYS A 6 19.29 6.14 9.21
C CYS A 6 19.10 6.70 7.79
N ARG A 7 20.05 7.51 7.29
CA ARG A 7 19.94 8.13 5.94
C ARG A 7 20.30 7.21 4.80
N ASP A 8 21.04 6.13 5.05
CA ASP A 8 21.49 5.17 4.05
C ASP A 8 20.54 3.95 3.90
N LEU A 9 19.36 3.98 4.57
CA LEU A 9 18.43 2.84 4.63
C LEU A 9 17.24 2.96 3.64
N TRP A 10 17.44 3.59 2.50
CA TRP A 10 16.45 3.63 1.42
C TRP A 10 16.12 2.25 0.83
N GLU A 11 16.97 1.26 1.08
CA GLU A 11 16.80 -0.11 0.63
C GLU A 11 16.69 -1.06 1.82
N THR A 12 15.64 -0.90 2.60
CA THR A 12 15.24 -1.90 3.59
C THR A 12 14.88 -3.19 2.87
N THR A 13 15.20 -4.32 3.48
CA THR A 13 14.73 -5.62 3.00
C THR A 13 13.76 -6.23 4.00
N PHE A 14 12.73 -6.88 3.49
CA PHE A 14 11.86 -7.76 4.25
C PHE A 14 12.10 -9.20 3.81
N MET A 15 12.56 -10.05 4.72
CA MET A 15 12.94 -11.44 4.42
C MET A 15 13.95 -11.57 3.27
N GLY A 16 14.88 -10.59 3.16
CA GLY A 16 15.88 -10.52 2.10
C GLY A 16 15.39 -9.94 0.77
N ILE A 17 14.13 -9.52 0.67
CA ILE A 17 13.52 -8.94 -0.52
C ILE A 17 13.43 -7.43 -0.34
N ARG A 18 13.83 -6.67 -1.34
CA ARG A 18 13.81 -5.20 -1.28
C ARG A 18 12.39 -4.67 -1.03
N ALA A 19 12.31 -3.78 -0.03
CA ALA A 19 11.08 -3.13 0.36
C ALA A 19 11.28 -1.64 0.33
N THR A 20 11.30 -0.90 -0.58
CA THR A 20 11.58 0.55 -0.73
C THR A 20 10.87 1.42 0.34
N GLN A 21 11.08 1.06 1.61
CA GLN A 21 10.44 1.62 2.80
C GLN A 21 11.49 1.82 3.89
N TYR A 22 11.26 2.73 4.83
CA TYR A 22 12.07 2.86 6.04
C TYR A 22 11.72 1.76 7.06
N TRP A 23 12.67 1.38 7.91
CA TRP A 23 12.37 0.46 9.02
C TRP A 23 11.27 0.96 9.95
N SER A 24 11.18 2.27 10.13
CA SER A 24 10.12 2.90 10.92
C SER A 24 8.73 2.62 10.36
N ASP A 25 8.60 2.46 9.04
CA ASP A 25 7.31 2.26 8.39
C ASP A 25 6.69 0.92 8.80
N PHE A 26 7.50 -0.14 8.93
CA PHE A 26 7.02 -1.42 9.44
C PHE A 26 6.39 -1.29 10.84
N LEU A 27 6.98 -0.46 11.71
CA LEU A 27 6.42 -0.21 13.04
C LEU A 27 5.15 0.64 12.98
N VAL A 28 5.10 1.64 12.11
CA VAL A 28 3.91 2.48 11.88
C VAL A 28 2.75 1.62 11.40
N TRP A 29 3.00 0.75 10.42
CA TRP A 29 2.00 -0.15 9.88
C TRP A 29 1.51 -1.19 10.90
N GLU A 30 2.41 -1.75 11.70
CA GLU A 30 2.02 -2.64 12.80
C GLU A 30 1.07 -1.93 13.79
N ARG A 31 1.37 -0.69 14.15
CA ARG A 31 0.51 0.12 15.01
C ARG A 31 -0.83 0.44 14.36
N LEU A 32 -0.82 0.78 13.06
CA LEU A 32 -2.03 1.07 12.30
C LEU A 32 -2.98 -0.14 12.31
N PHE A 33 -2.48 -1.33 12.01
CA PHE A 33 -3.30 -2.55 12.05
C PHE A 33 -3.80 -2.89 13.45
N ASN A 34 -2.96 -2.71 14.48
CA ASN A 34 -3.37 -2.98 15.86
C ASN A 34 -4.41 -1.98 16.38
N SER A 35 -4.41 -0.75 15.84
CA SER A 35 -5.40 0.28 16.18
C SER A 35 -6.71 0.17 15.40
N ASN A 36 -6.72 -0.61 14.31
CA ASN A 36 -7.88 -0.80 13.43
C ASN A 36 -8.15 -2.29 13.19
N PRO A 37 -8.47 -3.06 14.23
CA PRO A 37 -8.67 -4.52 14.13
C PRO A 37 -9.91 -4.91 13.32
N GLU A 38 -10.78 -3.95 13.02
CA GLU A 38 -11.99 -4.13 12.22
C GLU A 38 -11.73 -4.16 10.71
N LEU A 39 -10.55 -3.76 10.26
CA LEU A 39 -10.19 -3.77 8.83
C LEU A 39 -10.41 -5.15 8.22
N ARG A 40 -10.95 -5.18 7.00
CA ARG A 40 -11.28 -6.39 6.24
C ARG A 40 -10.36 -6.62 5.05
N ALA A 41 -9.82 -5.55 4.49
CA ALA A 41 -8.97 -5.63 3.30
C ALA A 41 -7.92 -4.53 3.26
N VAL A 42 -6.85 -4.79 2.51
CA VAL A 42 -5.83 -3.80 2.12
C VAL A 42 -5.67 -3.85 0.62
N ILE A 43 -5.70 -2.69 -0.02
CA ILE A 43 -5.35 -2.50 -1.43
C ILE A 43 -4.11 -1.62 -1.51
N GLU A 44 -3.01 -2.13 -2.05
CA GLU A 44 -1.76 -1.40 -2.25
C GLU A 44 -1.64 -0.95 -3.71
N LEU A 45 -1.42 0.33 -3.93
CA LEU A 45 -1.14 0.90 -5.24
C LEU A 45 0.36 1.19 -5.35
N GLY A 46 1.10 0.31 -6.01
CA GLY A 46 2.56 0.38 -6.15
C GLY A 46 3.28 -0.70 -5.33
N ALA A 47 3.43 -1.89 -5.90
CA ALA A 47 4.17 -2.99 -5.25
C ALA A 47 5.70 -2.78 -5.26
N GLY A 48 6.22 -2.00 -6.20
CA GLY A 48 7.64 -1.75 -6.37
C GLY A 48 8.45 -3.04 -6.54
N ARG A 49 9.36 -3.33 -5.62
CA ARG A 49 10.14 -4.57 -5.58
C ARG A 49 9.38 -5.75 -4.92
N GLY A 50 8.29 -5.47 -4.22
CA GLY A 50 7.40 -6.43 -3.61
C GLY A 50 7.77 -6.88 -2.19
N GLY A 51 8.86 -6.40 -1.63
CA GLY A 51 9.22 -6.74 -0.25
C GLY A 51 8.21 -6.18 0.77
N PHE A 52 7.71 -4.98 0.53
CA PHE A 52 6.68 -4.40 1.39
C PHE A 52 5.31 -5.04 1.15
N SER A 53 4.98 -5.36 -0.10
CA SER A 53 3.77 -6.12 -0.43
C SER A 53 3.72 -7.47 0.30
N LEU A 54 4.85 -8.18 0.43
CA LEU A 54 4.95 -9.41 1.21
C LEU A 54 4.71 -9.18 2.71
N TYR A 55 5.24 -8.08 3.26
CA TYR A 55 4.95 -7.70 4.64
C TYR A 55 3.46 -7.45 4.84
N LEU A 56 2.83 -6.66 3.97
CA LEU A 56 1.39 -6.37 4.05
C LEU A 56 0.56 -7.65 3.88
N LEU A 57 0.92 -8.51 2.94
CA LEU A 57 0.24 -9.80 2.74
C LEU A 57 0.30 -10.68 4.00
N LEU A 58 1.45 -10.75 4.68
CA LEU A 58 1.59 -11.48 5.95
C LEU A 58 0.74 -10.86 7.05
N GLN A 59 0.72 -9.53 7.17
CA GLN A 59 -0.12 -8.83 8.13
C GLN A 59 -1.61 -9.13 7.88
N CYS A 60 -2.03 -9.11 6.63
CA CYS A 60 -3.39 -9.44 6.24
C CYS A 60 -3.73 -10.91 6.53
N ALA A 61 -2.88 -11.83 6.13
CA ALA A 61 -3.07 -13.27 6.36
C ALA A 61 -3.21 -13.59 7.86
N GLN A 62 -2.37 -13.00 8.72
CA GLN A 62 -2.43 -13.17 10.17
C GLN A 62 -3.75 -12.67 10.78
N ARG A 63 -4.37 -11.66 10.18
CA ARG A 63 -5.59 -11.00 10.67
C ARG A 63 -6.88 -11.46 9.96
N GLY A 64 -6.76 -12.35 8.98
CA GLY A 64 -7.89 -12.82 8.17
C GLY A 64 -8.45 -11.74 7.24
N MET A 65 -7.59 -10.81 6.80
CA MET A 65 -7.92 -9.75 5.87
C MET A 65 -7.57 -10.15 4.43
N GLU A 66 -8.31 -9.62 3.46
CA GLU A 66 -7.95 -9.71 2.05
C GLU A 66 -6.79 -8.73 1.73
N PHE A 67 -5.96 -9.09 0.76
CA PHE A 67 -4.88 -8.23 0.29
C PHE A 67 -4.82 -8.26 -1.23
N PHE A 68 -4.69 -7.08 -1.85
CA PHE A 68 -4.42 -6.94 -3.27
C PHE A 68 -3.39 -5.84 -3.50
N THR A 69 -2.55 -6.02 -4.51
CA THR A 69 -1.52 -5.05 -4.88
C THR A 69 -1.48 -4.83 -6.39
N PHE A 70 -1.08 -3.63 -6.78
CA PHE A 70 -1.01 -3.19 -8.17
C PHE A 70 0.38 -2.68 -8.48
N ASP A 71 0.90 -3.04 -9.64
CA ASP A 71 2.11 -2.41 -10.17
C ASP A 71 2.12 -2.50 -11.71
N LYS A 72 2.77 -1.52 -12.33
CA LYS A 72 3.00 -1.51 -13.79
C LYS A 72 3.99 -2.58 -14.23
N LYS A 73 4.85 -3.05 -13.32
CA LYS A 73 5.88 -4.05 -13.57
C LYS A 73 5.73 -5.21 -12.60
N ARG A 74 6.10 -6.38 -13.07
CA ARG A 74 6.19 -7.57 -12.22
C ARG A 74 7.27 -7.39 -11.15
N PRO A 75 6.93 -7.44 -9.85
CA PRO A 75 7.88 -7.31 -8.75
C PRO A 75 8.90 -8.45 -8.69
N GLU A 76 10.14 -8.14 -8.28
CA GLU A 76 11.21 -9.13 -8.05
C GLU A 76 10.82 -10.18 -6.98
N ALA A 77 9.98 -9.79 -6.03
CA ALA A 77 9.48 -10.66 -4.97
C ALA A 77 8.85 -11.95 -5.50
N LEU A 78 8.20 -11.91 -6.68
CA LEU A 78 7.56 -13.09 -7.29
C LEU A 78 8.54 -14.19 -7.68
N ASP A 79 9.85 -13.90 -7.74
CA ASP A 79 10.87 -14.92 -8.01
C ASP A 79 11.31 -15.67 -6.73
N THR A 80 10.65 -15.41 -5.60
CA THR A 80 11.00 -16.00 -4.31
C THR A 80 10.03 -17.10 -3.89
N HIS A 81 10.55 -18.09 -3.17
CA HIS A 81 9.71 -19.15 -2.58
C HIS A 81 8.65 -18.59 -1.62
N LEU A 82 8.97 -17.51 -0.90
CA LEU A 82 8.04 -16.90 0.05
C LEU A 82 6.82 -16.32 -0.67
N ALA A 83 7.03 -15.57 -1.75
CA ALA A 83 5.93 -15.00 -2.53
C ALA A 83 5.01 -16.08 -3.11
N HIS A 84 5.60 -17.14 -3.65
CA HIS A 84 4.86 -18.29 -4.15
C HIS A 84 4.07 -19.00 -3.03
N TYR A 85 4.72 -19.25 -1.88
CA TYR A 85 4.07 -19.89 -0.74
C TYR A 85 2.89 -19.11 -0.19
N LEU A 86 3.00 -17.75 -0.19
CA LEU A 86 1.95 -16.85 0.29
C LEU A 86 0.88 -16.53 -0.78
N GLY A 87 1.07 -16.96 -2.03
CA GLY A 87 0.14 -16.68 -3.12
C GLY A 87 0.11 -15.20 -3.53
N LEU A 88 1.27 -14.50 -3.49
CA LEU A 88 1.32 -13.10 -3.89
C LEU A 88 0.92 -12.91 -5.36
N GLU A 89 1.25 -13.87 -6.22
CA GLU A 89 0.91 -13.81 -7.65
C GLU A 89 -0.60 -13.72 -7.90
N ASP A 90 -1.40 -14.42 -7.08
CA ASP A 90 -2.86 -14.41 -7.17
C ASP A 90 -3.50 -13.10 -6.63
N ARG A 91 -2.70 -12.27 -6.01
CA ARG A 91 -3.09 -11.01 -5.36
C ARG A 91 -2.54 -9.77 -6.05
N LEU A 92 -1.72 -9.96 -7.09
CA LEU A 92 -1.06 -8.90 -7.84
C LEU A 92 -1.71 -8.68 -9.19
N TYR A 93 -2.06 -7.44 -9.46
CA TYR A 93 -2.46 -6.96 -10.78
C TYR A 93 -1.27 -6.25 -11.44
N VAL A 94 -0.68 -6.86 -12.46
CA VAL A 94 0.37 -6.22 -13.27
C VAL A 94 -0.30 -5.45 -14.40
N CYS A 95 -0.49 -4.15 -14.20
CA CYS A 95 -1.22 -3.30 -15.12
C CYS A 95 -0.82 -1.82 -14.97
N ASP A 96 -1.12 -1.00 -15.97
CA ASP A 96 -1.06 0.45 -15.78
C ASP A 96 -2.25 0.90 -14.93
N LEU A 97 -1.95 1.48 -13.74
CA LEU A 97 -2.98 1.91 -12.81
C LEU A 97 -3.97 2.90 -13.45
N TRP A 98 -3.47 3.75 -14.37
CA TRP A 98 -4.25 4.83 -14.96
C TRP A 98 -5.01 4.45 -16.25
N GLU A 99 -4.83 3.23 -16.71
CA GLU A 99 -5.58 2.64 -17.83
C GLU A 99 -6.58 1.63 -17.27
N GLU A 100 -6.27 0.34 -17.34
CA GLU A 100 -7.16 -0.72 -16.83
C GLU A 100 -7.22 -0.81 -15.30
N GLY A 101 -6.18 -0.34 -14.59
CA GLY A 101 -6.06 -0.47 -13.13
C GLY A 101 -7.16 0.28 -12.37
N VAL A 102 -7.59 1.47 -12.82
CA VAL A 102 -8.67 2.22 -12.17
C VAL A 102 -9.95 1.38 -12.08
N ALA A 103 -10.32 0.70 -13.16
CA ALA A 103 -11.53 -0.13 -13.18
C ALA A 103 -11.40 -1.33 -12.24
N LEU A 104 -10.22 -1.94 -12.15
CA LEU A 104 -9.94 -3.06 -11.25
C LEU A 104 -9.96 -2.63 -9.79
N VAL A 105 -9.36 -1.48 -9.44
CA VAL A 105 -9.43 -0.93 -8.07
C VAL A 105 -10.88 -0.63 -7.69
N ASN A 106 -11.66 0.00 -8.57
CA ASN A 106 -13.08 0.28 -8.32
C ASN A 106 -13.86 -1.00 -8.07
N MET A 107 -13.64 -2.03 -8.88
CA MET A 107 -14.25 -3.35 -8.68
C MET A 107 -13.91 -3.91 -7.30
N LEU A 108 -12.64 -3.84 -6.87
CA LEU A 108 -12.24 -4.31 -5.55
C LEU A 108 -12.87 -3.49 -4.43
N LEU A 109 -12.94 -2.15 -4.56
CA LEU A 109 -13.60 -1.28 -3.59
C LEU A 109 -15.09 -1.59 -3.42
N GLU A 110 -15.75 -2.12 -4.46
CA GLU A 110 -17.16 -2.52 -4.40
C GLU A 110 -17.36 -3.95 -3.86
N GLN A 111 -16.39 -4.86 -4.07
CA GLN A 111 -16.55 -6.29 -3.77
C GLN A 111 -15.96 -6.71 -2.43
N LEU A 112 -14.95 -6.00 -1.94
CA LEU A 112 -14.27 -6.34 -0.69
C LEU A 112 -15.09 -5.90 0.53
N GLY A 113 -14.83 -6.56 1.64
CA GLY A 113 -15.44 -6.19 2.93
C GLY A 113 -14.88 -4.87 3.45
N HIS A 114 -15.75 -4.07 4.06
CA HIS A 114 -15.40 -2.81 4.72
C HIS A 114 -15.42 -2.97 6.25
N PRO A 115 -14.67 -2.12 6.99
CA PRO A 115 -13.76 -1.10 6.48
C PRO A 115 -12.52 -1.70 5.82
N LEU A 116 -11.98 -1.00 4.80
CA LEU A 116 -10.74 -1.38 4.12
C LEU A 116 -9.71 -0.24 4.19
N LEU A 117 -8.47 -0.58 3.87
CA LEU A 117 -7.37 0.37 3.77
C LEU A 117 -6.86 0.42 2.33
N LEU A 118 -6.90 1.60 1.73
CA LEU A 118 -6.25 1.90 0.45
C LEU A 118 -4.90 2.56 0.72
N PHE A 119 -3.82 1.97 0.21
CA PHE A 119 -2.47 2.49 0.35
C PHE A 119 -1.92 3.01 -0.98
N CYS A 120 -1.68 4.31 -1.06
CA CYS A 120 -1.11 4.97 -2.23
C CYS A 120 0.42 5.07 -2.11
N ASP A 121 1.13 4.17 -2.77
CA ASP A 121 2.59 4.17 -2.90
C ASP A 121 3.06 4.11 -4.37
N ASN A 122 2.18 4.44 -5.28
CA ASN A 122 2.46 4.57 -6.71
C ASN A 122 3.20 5.89 -7.03
N GLY A 123 3.78 5.98 -8.23
CA GLY A 123 4.57 7.15 -8.66
C GLY A 123 3.79 8.46 -8.83
N ASP A 124 2.46 8.45 -8.71
CA ASP A 124 1.61 9.67 -8.72
C ASP A 124 0.60 9.57 -7.57
N LYS A 125 1.12 9.74 -6.36
CA LYS A 125 0.35 9.63 -5.11
C LYS A 125 -0.79 10.65 -5.01
N PRO A 126 -0.60 11.93 -5.40
CA PRO A 126 -1.70 12.91 -5.39
C PRO A 126 -2.86 12.51 -6.30
N ARG A 127 -2.57 11.94 -7.48
CA ARG A 127 -3.60 11.45 -8.38
C ARG A 127 -4.31 10.23 -7.80
N GLY A 128 -3.56 9.29 -7.20
CA GLY A 128 -4.12 8.12 -6.52
C GLY A 128 -5.09 8.53 -5.42
N PHE A 129 -4.66 9.42 -4.54
CA PHE A 129 -5.47 9.96 -3.46
C PHE A 129 -6.76 10.59 -3.99
N ARG A 130 -6.67 11.55 -4.93
CA ARG A 130 -7.85 12.27 -5.46
C ARG A 130 -8.79 11.38 -6.26
N THR A 131 -8.27 10.36 -6.94
CA THR A 131 -9.09 9.45 -7.74
C THR A 131 -9.93 8.54 -6.85
N PHE A 132 -9.35 7.98 -5.80
CA PHE A 132 -9.99 6.91 -5.04
C PHE A 132 -10.64 7.37 -3.72
N LEU A 133 -10.19 8.48 -3.10
CA LEU A 133 -10.81 8.97 -1.87
C LEU A 133 -12.33 9.13 -1.96
N PRO A 134 -12.91 9.69 -3.05
CA PRO A 134 -14.37 9.85 -3.17
C PRO A 134 -15.14 8.53 -3.26
N LEU A 135 -14.46 7.41 -3.48
CA LEU A 135 -15.05 6.08 -3.62
C LEU A 135 -15.02 5.28 -2.31
N LEU A 136 -14.26 5.77 -1.32
CA LEU A 136 -14.17 5.13 -0.02
C LEU A 136 -15.45 5.33 0.78
N GLN A 137 -15.77 4.33 1.59
CA GLN A 137 -16.94 4.37 2.48
C GLN A 137 -16.55 4.89 3.86
N LYS A 138 -17.54 5.28 4.63
CA LYS A 138 -17.33 5.69 6.02
C LYS A 138 -16.68 4.56 6.82
N GLY A 139 -15.54 4.84 7.40
CA GLY A 139 -14.74 3.90 8.19
C GLY A 139 -13.56 3.30 7.42
N ASP A 140 -13.51 3.46 6.09
CA ASP A 140 -12.32 3.12 5.31
C ASP A 140 -11.18 4.08 5.63
N LEU A 141 -9.97 3.60 5.40
CA LEU A 141 -8.75 4.38 5.58
C LEU A 141 -8.05 4.57 4.24
N ILE A 142 -7.41 5.72 4.07
CA ILE A 142 -6.46 5.95 3.00
C ILE A 142 -5.11 6.32 3.61
N ALA A 143 -4.06 5.62 3.22
CA ALA A 143 -2.69 5.91 3.59
C ALA A 143 -1.92 6.35 2.35
N VAL A 144 -1.03 7.33 2.51
CA VAL A 144 -0.19 7.82 1.42
C VAL A 144 1.26 7.83 1.89
N HIS A 145 2.14 7.24 1.10
CA HIS A 145 3.59 7.24 1.36
C HIS A 145 4.24 8.59 0.98
N ASP A 146 5.49 8.80 1.45
CA ASP A 146 6.32 9.97 1.12
C ASP A 146 5.69 11.31 1.48
N TRP A 147 5.04 11.39 2.64
CA TRP A 147 4.54 12.64 3.20
C TRP A 147 5.66 13.69 3.33
N GLY A 148 5.39 14.90 2.85
CA GLY A 148 6.34 16.01 2.85
C GLY A 148 7.32 16.01 1.67
N ASN A 149 7.25 15.00 0.78
CA ASN A 149 8.05 14.89 -0.42
C ASN A 149 7.18 14.76 -1.68
N GLU A 150 6.61 13.58 -1.93
CA GLU A 150 5.77 13.32 -3.11
C GLU A 150 4.28 13.59 -2.85
N PHE A 151 3.88 13.73 -1.59
CA PHE A 151 2.54 14.07 -1.17
C PHE A 151 2.60 15.03 0.02
N THR A 152 1.83 16.10 -0.02
CA THR A 152 1.86 17.18 0.98
C THR A 152 0.44 17.61 1.38
N GLU A 153 0.34 18.44 2.41
CA GLU A 153 -0.93 19.03 2.84
C GLU A 153 -1.65 19.79 1.72
N THR A 154 -0.90 20.38 0.78
CA THR A 154 -1.49 21.10 -0.36
C THR A 154 -2.15 20.16 -1.39
N ASP A 155 -1.86 18.88 -1.33
CA ASP A 155 -2.51 17.88 -2.19
C ASP A 155 -3.89 17.46 -1.65
N ILE A 156 -4.16 17.75 -0.37
CA ILE A 156 -5.45 17.54 0.27
C ILE A 156 -6.27 18.82 0.10
N GLY A 157 -7.26 18.78 -0.80
CA GLY A 157 -8.14 19.93 -1.00
C GLY A 157 -9.09 20.18 0.19
N PRO A 158 -9.75 21.37 0.24
CA PRO A 158 -10.68 21.70 1.33
C PRO A 158 -11.87 20.74 1.46
N ALA A 159 -12.30 20.13 0.36
CA ALA A 159 -13.38 19.15 0.36
C ALA A 159 -12.93 17.81 1.00
N GLU A 160 -11.71 17.40 0.72
CA GLU A 160 -11.11 16.19 1.26
C GLU A 160 -10.76 16.34 2.75
N GLN A 161 -10.33 17.53 3.19
CA GLN A 161 -10.08 17.83 4.61
C GLN A 161 -11.35 17.67 5.47
N ALA A 162 -12.53 17.83 4.88
CA ALA A 162 -13.80 17.63 5.58
C ALA A 162 -14.20 16.14 5.74
N LEU A 163 -13.50 15.23 5.06
CA LEU A 163 -13.73 13.78 5.09
C LEU A 163 -12.74 13.05 6.03
N CYS A 164 -11.64 13.71 6.37
CA CYS A 164 -10.63 13.22 7.30
C CYS A 164 -10.91 13.72 8.73
#